data_23b74d6dd75539d23c5b624d0e4ab69d
#
_entry.id   23b74d6dd75539d23c5b624d0e4ab69d
#
_cell.length_a   1.000
_cell.length_b   1.000
_cell.length_c   1.000
_cell.angle_alpha   90.00
_cell.angle_beta   90.00
_cell.angle_gamma   90.00
#
_symmetry.space_group_name_H-M   'P 1'
#
loop_
_entity.id
_entity.type
_entity.pdbx_description
1 polymer ?
#
loop_
_entity_poly.entity_id
_entity_poly.type
_entity_poly.pdbx_seq_one_letter_code
_entity_poly.pdbx_strand_id
1 'polypeptide(L)'
;MEWIAVVLVAAVTFGLCFVFDKGFQKTFRNKKQHKSGLSVGLNKKYGAFGLIFAVLGISALFVGWGEQWVLFAGGIMILLVGIGLVVYYMTFGIFYDEDGFLLTTFGKRSVAYAYEDIVQQQLYNSYGNILIELQLGDGQTVHLQANMVGVYPFLDKAFAGWCRQKGVDPETCTFHDPQNSCWFPTEEEK
;
A
#
# COMPACT_ATOMS: atom_id res chain seq x y z
N MET A 1 16.12 -34.61 -9.73
CA MET A 1 15.85 -34.14 -8.38
C MET A 1 15.60 -32.62 -8.29
N GLU A 2 16.14 -31.83 -9.23
CA GLU A 2 16.04 -30.36 -9.23
C GLU A 2 14.60 -29.82 -9.34
N TRP A 3 13.76 -30.42 -10.17
CA TRP A 3 12.37 -30.02 -10.34
C TRP A 3 11.51 -30.17 -9.10
N ILE A 4 11.82 -31.20 -8.29
CA ILE A 4 11.11 -31.43 -7.02
C ILE A 4 11.42 -30.29 -6.04
N ALA A 5 12.68 -29.84 -6.00
CA ALA A 5 13.08 -28.71 -5.15
C ALA A 5 12.38 -27.42 -5.59
N VAL A 6 12.29 -27.13 -6.88
CA VAL A 6 11.60 -25.94 -7.42
C VAL A 6 10.09 -25.96 -7.06
N VAL A 7 9.45 -27.12 -7.24
CA VAL A 7 8.02 -27.27 -6.89
C VAL A 7 7.80 -27.13 -5.38
N LEU A 8 8.68 -27.66 -4.57
CA LEU A 8 8.59 -27.58 -3.10
C LEU A 8 8.79 -26.14 -2.62
N VAL A 9 9.74 -25.41 -3.21
CA VAL A 9 9.99 -24.01 -2.95
C VAL A 9 8.79 -23.15 -3.34
N ALA A 10 8.25 -23.37 -4.55
CA ALA A 10 7.04 -22.66 -4.97
C ALA A 10 5.88 -22.93 -4.02
N ALA A 11 5.65 -24.19 -3.64
CA ALA A 11 4.59 -24.57 -2.70
C ALA A 11 4.75 -23.92 -1.31
N VAL A 12 5.97 -23.86 -0.78
CA VAL A 12 6.28 -23.19 0.49
C VAL A 12 6.05 -21.70 0.38
N THR A 13 6.50 -21.06 -0.70
CA THR A 13 6.32 -19.62 -0.93
C THR A 13 4.84 -19.26 -1.06
N PHE A 14 4.07 -20.01 -1.87
CA PHE A 14 2.63 -19.84 -1.96
C PHE A 14 1.91 -20.13 -0.64
N GLY A 15 2.32 -21.15 0.09
CA GLY A 15 1.78 -21.48 1.40
C GLY A 15 2.00 -20.36 2.41
N LEU A 16 3.21 -19.79 2.47
CA LEU A 16 3.52 -18.64 3.32
C LEU A 16 2.69 -17.41 2.94
N CYS A 17 2.61 -17.06 1.65
CA CYS A 17 1.77 -15.95 1.19
C CYS A 17 0.31 -16.15 1.59
N PHE A 18 -0.22 -17.37 1.46
CA PHE A 18 -1.61 -17.69 1.84
C PHE A 18 -1.85 -17.60 3.34
N VAL A 19 -0.91 -18.06 4.17
CA VAL A 19 -0.99 -17.95 5.64
C VAL A 19 -0.91 -16.50 6.09
N PHE A 20 -0.02 -15.70 5.48
CA PHE A 20 0.08 -14.27 5.75
C PHE A 20 -1.20 -13.54 5.35
N ASP A 21 -1.77 -13.80 4.16
CA ASP A 21 -3.01 -13.18 3.71
C ASP A 21 -4.17 -13.51 4.66
N LYS A 22 -4.35 -14.78 5.04
CA LYS A 22 -5.37 -15.20 6.02
C LYS A 22 -5.16 -14.60 7.41
N GLY A 23 -3.92 -14.56 7.89
CA GLY A 23 -3.59 -13.98 9.19
C GLY A 23 -3.87 -12.47 9.20
N PHE A 24 -3.51 -11.79 8.14
CA PHE A 24 -3.71 -10.36 7.96
C PHE A 24 -5.21 -10.03 7.90
N GLN A 25 -5.98 -10.70 7.06
CA GLN A 25 -7.43 -10.52 6.96
C GLN A 25 -8.12 -10.76 8.31
N LYS A 26 -7.70 -11.76 9.08
CA LYS A 26 -8.27 -12.06 10.40
C LYS A 26 -8.03 -10.93 11.41
N THR A 27 -6.85 -10.32 11.38
CA THR A 27 -6.46 -9.24 12.32
C THR A 27 -7.24 -7.94 12.05
N PHE A 28 -7.56 -7.63 10.78
CA PHE A 28 -8.22 -6.38 10.38
C PHE A 28 -9.73 -6.52 10.17
N ARG A 29 -10.25 -7.73 10.05
CA ARG A 29 -11.65 -8.05 9.74
C ARG A 29 -12.71 -7.47 10.71
N ASN A 30 -12.28 -7.04 11.89
CA ASN A 30 -13.19 -6.51 12.92
C ASN A 30 -13.37 -4.98 12.89
N LYS A 31 -12.67 -4.24 12.01
CA LYS A 31 -12.83 -2.79 11.92
C LYS A 31 -13.92 -2.44 10.90
N LYS A 32 -14.71 -1.40 11.22
CA LYS A 32 -15.87 -0.95 10.43
C LYS A 32 -15.48 -0.65 8.97
N GLN A 33 -14.39 0.09 8.77
CA GLN A 33 -13.89 0.50 7.47
C GLN A 33 -13.45 -0.70 6.59
N HIS A 34 -12.92 -1.75 7.20
CA HIS A 34 -12.54 -2.95 6.47
C HIS A 34 -13.74 -3.70 5.89
N LYS A 35 -14.93 -3.55 6.51
CA LYS A 35 -16.16 -4.20 6.06
C LYS A 35 -16.83 -3.50 4.89
N SER A 36 -16.44 -2.26 4.58
CA SER A 36 -16.98 -1.50 3.45
C SER A 36 -16.63 -2.13 2.08
N GLY A 37 -15.57 -2.94 2.03
CA GLY A 37 -15.03 -3.49 0.79
C GLY A 37 -14.29 -2.48 -0.09
N LEU A 38 -14.22 -1.22 0.34
CA LEU A 38 -13.52 -0.14 -0.37
C LEU A 38 -12.09 -0.02 0.17
N SER A 39 -11.12 -0.10 -0.72
CA SER A 39 -9.72 -0.02 -0.31
C SER A 39 -8.82 0.57 -1.38
N VAL A 40 -7.74 1.22 -0.92
CA VAL A 40 -6.59 1.58 -1.74
C VAL A 40 -5.49 0.60 -1.44
N GLY A 41 -4.95 -0.02 -2.48
CA GLY A 41 -3.86 -0.97 -2.36
C GLY A 41 -2.74 -0.68 -3.34
N LEU A 42 -1.57 -1.22 -3.04
CA LEU A 42 -0.43 -1.15 -3.95
C LEU A 42 -0.74 -1.86 -5.27
N ASN A 43 -0.08 -1.42 -6.34
CA ASN A 43 -0.19 -2.09 -7.62
C ASN A 43 0.29 -3.56 -7.50
N LYS A 44 -0.46 -4.48 -8.09
CA LYS A 44 -0.17 -5.93 -8.09
C LYS A 44 1.24 -6.28 -8.57
N LYS A 45 1.87 -5.38 -9.33
CA LYS A 45 3.27 -5.53 -9.79
C LYS A 45 4.25 -5.70 -8.63
N TYR A 46 4.05 -5.00 -7.50
CA TYR A 46 4.94 -5.12 -6.34
C TYR A 46 4.90 -6.52 -5.72
N GLY A 47 3.72 -7.10 -5.59
CA GLY A 47 3.57 -8.48 -5.12
C GLY A 47 4.19 -9.49 -6.09
N ALA A 48 3.97 -9.30 -7.40
CA ALA A 48 4.53 -10.17 -8.43
C ALA A 48 6.08 -10.12 -8.46
N PHE A 49 6.68 -8.93 -8.43
CA PHE A 49 8.14 -8.78 -8.35
C PHE A 49 8.71 -9.36 -7.05
N GLY A 50 8.04 -9.14 -5.93
CA GLY A 50 8.46 -9.73 -4.66
C GLY A 50 8.48 -11.25 -4.71
N LEU A 51 7.48 -11.87 -5.32
CA LEU A 51 7.41 -13.32 -5.51
C LEU A 51 8.54 -13.83 -6.44
N ILE A 52 8.79 -13.14 -7.56
CA ILE A 52 9.86 -13.49 -8.48
C ILE A 52 11.22 -13.43 -7.77
N PHE A 53 11.51 -12.36 -7.03
CA PHE A 53 12.75 -12.23 -6.30
C PHE A 53 12.88 -13.28 -5.19
N ALA A 54 11.79 -13.62 -4.51
CA ALA A 54 11.82 -14.69 -3.52
C ALA A 54 12.20 -16.05 -4.15
N VAL A 55 11.59 -16.40 -5.28
CA VAL A 55 11.90 -17.63 -6.02
C VAL A 55 13.35 -17.65 -6.51
N LEU A 56 13.82 -16.54 -7.12
CA LEU A 56 15.22 -16.42 -7.57
C LEU A 56 16.20 -16.52 -6.41
N GLY A 57 15.91 -15.86 -5.29
CA GLY A 57 16.75 -15.92 -4.08
C GLY A 57 16.88 -17.34 -3.54
N ILE A 58 15.76 -18.05 -3.46
CA ILE A 58 15.77 -19.47 -3.02
C ILE A 58 16.54 -20.35 -4.00
N SER A 59 16.34 -20.18 -5.31
CA SER A 59 17.09 -20.93 -6.33
C SER A 59 18.60 -20.71 -6.20
N ALA A 60 19.02 -19.45 -5.99
CA ALA A 60 20.42 -19.10 -5.79
C ALA A 60 21.01 -19.74 -4.51
N LEU A 61 20.22 -19.85 -3.44
CA LEU A 61 20.63 -20.54 -2.22
C LEU A 61 20.91 -22.03 -2.46
N PHE A 62 20.05 -22.72 -3.23
CA PHE A 62 20.25 -24.13 -3.55
C PHE A 62 21.49 -24.37 -4.39
N VAL A 63 21.70 -23.54 -5.41
CA VAL A 63 22.88 -23.66 -6.30
C VAL A 63 24.17 -23.28 -5.57
N GLY A 64 24.12 -22.27 -4.71
CA GLY A 64 25.28 -21.80 -3.95
C GLY A 64 25.67 -22.65 -2.73
N TRP A 65 24.85 -23.63 -2.38
CA TRP A 65 25.08 -24.45 -1.19
C TRP A 65 26.32 -25.32 -1.32
N GLY A 66 27.30 -25.03 -0.50
CA GLY A 66 28.53 -25.85 -0.33
C GLY A 66 29.72 -25.45 -1.23
N GLU A 67 29.52 -24.82 -2.38
CA GLU A 67 30.60 -24.58 -3.33
C GLU A 67 30.83 -23.09 -3.65
N GLN A 68 29.79 -22.25 -3.65
CA GLN A 68 29.86 -20.85 -4.07
C GLN A 68 29.26 -19.91 -3.03
N TRP A 69 30.05 -19.57 -2.04
CA TRP A 69 29.66 -18.66 -0.97
C TRP A 69 29.07 -17.33 -1.46
N VAL A 70 29.63 -16.75 -2.56
CA VAL A 70 29.14 -15.49 -3.11
C VAL A 70 27.71 -15.63 -3.65
N LEU A 71 27.40 -16.76 -4.32
CA LEU A 71 26.08 -17.04 -4.84
C LEU A 71 25.08 -17.29 -3.71
N PHE A 72 25.52 -17.99 -2.66
CA PHE A 72 24.71 -18.23 -1.46
C PHE A 72 24.37 -16.93 -0.75
N ALA A 73 25.34 -16.06 -0.49
CA ALA A 73 25.13 -14.76 0.15
C ALA A 73 24.24 -13.83 -0.70
N GLY A 74 24.46 -13.81 -2.02
CA GLY A 74 23.60 -13.09 -2.97
C GLY A 74 22.17 -13.60 -2.96
N GLY A 75 21.97 -14.93 -2.87
CA GLY A 75 20.67 -15.56 -2.73
C GLY A 75 19.90 -15.13 -1.49
N ILE A 76 20.58 -15.02 -0.33
CA ILE A 76 19.98 -14.50 0.91
C ILE A 76 19.49 -13.05 0.69
N MET A 77 20.33 -12.19 0.12
CA MET A 77 19.98 -10.78 -0.10
C MET A 77 18.76 -10.63 -1.02
N ILE A 78 18.74 -11.35 -2.14
CA ILE A 78 17.62 -11.33 -3.09
C ILE A 78 16.34 -11.87 -2.44
N LEU A 79 16.44 -12.94 -1.65
CA LEU A 79 15.32 -13.51 -0.92
C LEU A 79 14.74 -12.52 0.10
N LEU A 80 15.58 -11.83 0.87
CA LEU A 80 15.13 -10.83 1.83
C LEU A 80 14.41 -9.66 1.16
N VAL A 81 14.93 -9.18 0.02
CA VAL A 81 14.27 -8.14 -0.78
C VAL A 81 12.91 -8.65 -1.30
N GLY A 82 12.85 -9.87 -1.82
CA GLY A 82 11.62 -10.48 -2.30
C GLY A 82 10.55 -10.60 -1.22
N ILE A 83 10.93 -11.14 -0.05
CA ILE A 83 10.03 -11.23 1.11
C ILE A 83 9.59 -9.85 1.57
N GLY A 84 10.51 -8.89 1.65
CA GLY A 84 10.19 -7.50 2.05
C GLY A 84 9.16 -6.85 1.13
N LEU A 85 9.27 -7.02 -0.19
CA LEU A 85 8.30 -6.51 -1.17
C LEU A 85 6.92 -7.18 -1.03
N VAL A 86 6.89 -8.51 -0.84
CA VAL A 86 5.62 -9.23 -0.61
C VAL A 86 4.94 -8.74 0.65
N VAL A 87 5.68 -8.67 1.76
CA VAL A 87 5.16 -8.20 3.04
C VAL A 87 4.67 -6.76 2.92
N TYR A 88 5.43 -5.88 2.27
CA TYR A 88 5.02 -4.49 2.05
C TYR A 88 3.73 -4.42 1.22
N TYR A 89 3.63 -5.19 0.13
CA TYR A 89 2.42 -5.28 -0.70
C TYR A 89 1.20 -5.74 0.09
N MET A 90 1.37 -6.71 0.99
CA MET A 90 0.27 -7.27 1.77
C MET A 90 -0.14 -6.40 2.96
N THR A 91 0.78 -5.61 3.50
CA THR A 91 0.55 -4.86 4.75
C THR A 91 0.16 -3.41 4.52
N PHE A 92 0.42 -2.84 3.34
CA PHE A 92 -0.02 -1.49 3.01
C PHE A 92 -1.45 -1.52 2.50
N GLY A 93 -2.31 -0.69 3.06
CA GLY A 93 -3.67 -0.48 2.57
C GLY A 93 -4.38 0.66 3.29
N ILE A 94 -5.27 1.33 2.57
CA ILE A 94 -6.23 2.27 3.14
C ILE A 94 -7.61 1.67 2.93
N PHE A 95 -8.30 1.40 4.01
CA PHE A 95 -9.69 0.96 4.00
C PHE A 95 -10.57 2.12 4.39
N TYR A 96 -11.63 2.41 3.64
CA TYR A 96 -12.43 3.59 3.85
C TYR A 96 -13.94 3.31 3.74
N ASP A 97 -14.73 4.12 4.41
CA ASP A 97 -16.18 4.07 4.41
C ASP A 97 -16.78 5.48 4.23
N GLU A 98 -18.03 5.70 4.65
CA GLU A 98 -18.69 7.00 4.58
C GLU A 98 -18.14 8.01 5.59
N ASP A 99 -17.60 7.53 6.72
CA ASP A 99 -17.27 8.38 7.86
C ASP A 99 -15.78 8.71 7.94
N GLY A 100 -14.90 7.86 7.35
CA GLY A 100 -13.46 8.04 7.42
C GLY A 100 -12.67 6.91 6.80
N PHE A 101 -11.38 6.84 7.13
CA PHE A 101 -10.49 5.83 6.60
C PHE A 101 -9.57 5.24 7.65
N LEU A 102 -9.14 4.02 7.40
CA LEU A 102 -8.20 3.26 8.23
C LEU A 102 -6.90 3.12 7.46
N LEU A 103 -5.83 3.72 7.97
CA LEU A 103 -4.49 3.55 7.42
C LEU A 103 -3.81 2.34 8.04
N THR A 104 -3.35 1.41 7.20
CA THR A 104 -2.56 0.25 7.59
C THR A 104 -1.18 0.33 6.95
N THR A 105 -0.13 0.20 7.74
CA THR A 105 1.25 0.25 7.27
C THR A 105 2.06 -0.81 8.02
N PHE A 106 3.06 -1.38 7.36
CA PHE A 106 3.95 -2.37 7.97
C PHE A 106 4.59 -1.86 9.27
N GLY A 107 4.53 -2.66 10.31
CA GLY A 107 5.15 -2.37 11.60
C GLY A 107 4.47 -1.29 12.44
N LYS A 108 3.40 -0.66 11.96
CA LYS A 108 2.62 0.34 12.71
C LYS A 108 1.23 -0.18 13.04
N ARG A 109 0.66 0.29 14.15
CA ARG A 109 -0.75 0.03 14.45
C ARG A 109 -1.64 0.75 13.44
N SER A 110 -2.69 0.07 13.02
CA SER A 110 -3.68 0.70 12.14
C SER A 110 -4.39 1.82 12.88
N VAL A 111 -4.38 3.01 12.28
CA VAL A 111 -4.99 4.22 12.82
C VAL A 111 -6.20 4.58 11.96
N ALA A 112 -7.31 4.89 12.60
CA ALA A 112 -8.51 5.38 11.94
C ALA A 112 -8.53 6.90 12.01
N TYR A 113 -8.84 7.54 10.87
CA TYR A 113 -8.94 8.97 10.68
C TYR A 113 -10.33 9.34 10.17
N ALA A 114 -10.84 10.50 10.61
CA ALA A 114 -11.95 11.16 9.95
C ALA A 114 -11.44 11.88 8.68
N TYR A 115 -12.32 12.17 7.74
CA TYR A 115 -11.89 12.92 6.54
C TYR A 115 -11.50 14.36 6.86
N GLU A 116 -12.10 14.94 7.89
CA GLU A 116 -11.76 16.30 8.37
C GLU A 116 -10.33 16.42 8.94
N ASP A 117 -9.70 15.27 9.27
CA ASP A 117 -8.31 15.24 9.71
C ASP A 117 -7.32 15.51 8.57
N ILE A 118 -7.78 15.47 7.30
CA ILE A 118 -6.95 15.84 6.15
C ILE A 118 -6.83 17.35 6.10
N VAL A 119 -5.61 17.85 6.26
CA VAL A 119 -5.32 19.29 6.30
C VAL A 119 -4.91 19.80 4.93
N GLN A 120 -4.16 18.99 4.17
CA GLN A 120 -3.56 19.44 2.92
C GLN A 120 -3.29 18.26 2.00
N GLN A 121 -3.36 18.52 0.68
CA GLN A 121 -2.90 17.61 -0.36
C GLN A 121 -1.80 18.28 -1.16
N GLN A 122 -0.72 17.55 -1.42
CA GLN A 122 0.36 17.99 -2.31
C GLN A 122 0.55 16.95 -3.42
N LEU A 123 0.83 17.45 -4.63
CA LEU A 123 1.11 16.63 -5.80
C LEU A 123 2.55 16.82 -6.23
N TYR A 124 3.26 15.72 -6.39
CA TYR A 124 4.63 15.72 -6.90
C TYR A 124 4.73 14.87 -8.15
N ASN A 125 5.35 15.38 -9.18
CA ASN A 125 5.71 14.58 -10.34
C ASN A 125 7.13 14.05 -10.17
N SER A 126 7.27 12.75 -9.98
CA SER A 126 8.55 12.07 -9.85
C SER A 126 8.72 11.04 -10.96
N TYR A 127 9.60 11.33 -11.92
CA TYR A 127 9.93 10.44 -13.04
C TYR A 127 8.70 9.90 -13.80
N GLY A 128 7.70 10.75 -14.03
CA GLY A 128 6.47 10.38 -14.72
C GLY A 128 5.42 9.66 -13.84
N ASN A 129 5.69 9.50 -12.55
CA ASN A 129 4.72 9.04 -11.58
C ASN A 129 4.22 10.22 -10.74
N ILE A 130 2.91 10.35 -10.64
CA ILE A 130 2.30 11.35 -9.76
C ILE A 130 2.23 10.74 -8.36
N LEU A 131 2.92 11.40 -7.44
CA LEU A 131 2.85 11.13 -6.00
C LEU A 131 1.87 12.11 -5.38
N ILE A 132 1.01 11.60 -4.53
CA ILE A 132 -0.01 12.36 -3.82
C ILE A 132 0.31 12.22 -2.33
N GLU A 133 0.54 13.33 -1.66
CA GLU A 133 0.77 13.37 -0.23
C GLU A 133 -0.42 14.02 0.46
N LEU A 134 -1.04 13.28 1.38
CA LEU A 134 -2.07 13.82 2.25
C LEU A 134 -1.47 14.07 3.62
N GLN A 135 -1.46 15.30 4.05
CA GLN A 135 -1.04 15.69 5.40
C GLN A 135 -2.22 15.60 6.34
N LEU A 136 -2.02 14.98 7.48
CA LEU A 136 -3.03 14.80 8.51
C LEU A 136 -2.78 15.75 9.69
N GLY A 137 -3.83 16.09 10.41
CA GLY A 137 -3.78 17.04 11.53
C GLY A 137 -2.87 16.61 12.70
N ASP A 138 -2.52 15.33 12.78
CA ASP A 138 -1.55 14.80 13.75
C ASP A 138 -0.09 14.89 13.28
N GLY A 139 0.16 15.49 12.10
CA GLY A 139 1.48 15.60 11.49
C GLY A 139 1.93 14.36 10.73
N GLN A 140 1.10 13.32 10.62
CA GLN A 140 1.42 12.18 9.76
C GLN A 140 1.14 12.52 8.30
N THR A 141 1.97 11.95 7.40
CA THR A 141 1.78 12.10 5.96
C THR A 141 1.47 10.73 5.35
N VAL A 142 0.42 10.70 4.54
CA VAL A 142 0.02 9.52 3.76
C VAL A 142 0.51 9.68 2.34
N HIS A 143 1.44 8.82 1.92
CA HIS A 143 1.98 8.84 0.57
C HIS A 143 1.21 7.88 -0.32
N LEU A 144 0.59 8.42 -1.36
CA LEU A 144 -0.15 7.67 -2.38
C LEU A 144 0.53 7.84 -3.74
N GLN A 145 0.38 6.86 -4.60
CA GLN A 145 0.77 6.95 -6.00
C GLN A 145 -0.48 6.89 -6.86
N ALA A 146 -0.54 7.70 -7.90
CA ALA A 146 -1.68 7.74 -8.83
C ALA A 146 -1.98 6.39 -9.50
N ASN A 147 -0.96 5.50 -9.57
CA ASN A 147 -1.09 4.15 -10.12
C ASN A 147 -1.57 3.09 -9.11
N MET A 148 -1.82 3.46 -7.86
CA MET A 148 -2.41 2.56 -6.86
C MET A 148 -3.86 2.24 -7.22
N VAL A 149 -4.25 1.01 -6.91
CA VAL A 149 -5.63 0.55 -7.15
C VAL A 149 -6.57 1.24 -6.16
N GLY A 150 -7.60 1.91 -6.67
CA GLY A 150 -8.62 2.55 -5.85
C GLY A 150 -8.25 3.93 -5.29
N VAL A 151 -7.13 4.54 -5.73
CA VAL A 151 -6.69 5.84 -5.21
C VAL A 151 -7.66 6.97 -5.57
N TYR A 152 -8.08 7.08 -6.82
CA TYR A 152 -9.00 8.14 -7.24
C TYR A 152 -10.38 8.05 -6.59
N PRO A 153 -11.06 6.89 -6.57
CA PRO A 153 -12.31 6.75 -5.82
C PRO A 153 -12.17 7.06 -4.33
N PHE A 154 -11.00 6.78 -3.73
CA PHE A 154 -10.72 7.17 -2.35
C PHE A 154 -10.64 8.68 -2.20
N LEU A 155 -9.89 9.38 -3.08
CA LEU A 155 -9.74 10.82 -3.02
C LEU A 155 -11.07 11.54 -3.24
N ASP A 156 -11.88 11.11 -4.22
CA ASP A 156 -13.24 11.65 -4.45
C ASP A 156 -14.10 11.51 -3.20
N LYS A 157 -14.09 10.33 -2.59
CA LYS A 157 -14.88 10.07 -1.39
C LYS A 157 -14.34 10.82 -0.17
N ALA A 158 -13.02 10.91 -0.05
CA ALA A 158 -12.37 11.65 1.02
C ALA A 158 -12.70 13.14 0.92
N PHE A 159 -12.65 13.73 -0.28
CA PHE A 159 -13.04 15.12 -0.48
C PHE A 159 -14.53 15.36 -0.19
N ALA A 160 -15.43 14.52 -0.71
CA ALA A 160 -16.86 14.63 -0.41
C ALA A 160 -17.15 14.49 1.10
N GLY A 161 -16.47 13.57 1.78
CA GLY A 161 -16.56 13.37 3.23
C GLY A 161 -16.03 14.58 4.01
N TRP A 162 -14.88 15.14 3.57
CA TRP A 162 -14.29 16.34 4.13
C TRP A 162 -15.24 17.55 4.00
N CYS A 163 -15.79 17.79 2.80
CA CYS A 163 -16.75 18.85 2.56
C CYS A 163 -17.98 18.71 3.46
N ARG A 164 -18.52 17.48 3.59
CA ARG A 164 -19.66 17.21 4.47
C ARG A 164 -19.35 17.51 5.94
N GLN A 165 -18.18 17.10 6.41
CA GLN A 165 -17.75 17.31 7.80
C GLN A 165 -17.42 18.77 8.10
N LYS A 166 -16.92 19.54 7.11
CA LYS A 166 -16.64 20.98 7.22
C LYS A 166 -17.85 21.86 6.90
N GLY A 167 -18.94 21.29 6.38
CA GLY A 167 -20.13 22.06 5.99
C GLY A 167 -19.93 22.89 4.72
N VAL A 168 -19.03 22.46 3.81
CA VAL A 168 -18.73 23.13 2.53
C VAL A 168 -19.42 22.35 1.43
N ASP A 169 -19.99 23.08 0.44
CA ASP A 169 -20.55 22.45 -0.74
C ASP A 169 -19.43 22.00 -1.70
N PRO A 170 -19.36 20.71 -2.06
CA PRO A 170 -18.33 20.19 -2.96
C PRO A 170 -18.32 20.86 -4.35
N GLU A 171 -19.48 21.28 -4.88
CA GLU A 171 -19.60 21.86 -6.21
C GLU A 171 -19.07 23.31 -6.26
N THR A 172 -19.09 24.00 -5.13
CA THR A 172 -18.64 25.39 -5.02
C THR A 172 -17.30 25.54 -4.31
N CYS A 173 -16.70 24.43 -3.88
CA CYS A 173 -15.44 24.43 -3.15
C CYS A 173 -14.28 24.88 -4.03
N THR A 174 -13.61 25.96 -3.64
CA THR A 174 -12.46 26.53 -4.38
C THR A 174 -11.22 25.64 -4.39
N PHE A 175 -11.16 24.66 -3.51
CA PHE A 175 -10.03 23.72 -3.43
C PHE A 175 -10.14 22.55 -4.42
N HIS A 176 -11.27 22.41 -5.10
CA HIS A 176 -11.46 21.36 -6.08
C HIS A 176 -10.90 21.77 -7.43
N ASP A 177 -9.80 21.15 -7.85
CA ASP A 177 -9.24 21.27 -9.19
C ASP A 177 -9.32 19.93 -9.93
N PRO A 178 -10.33 19.74 -10.81
CA PRO A 178 -10.49 18.51 -11.57
C PRO A 178 -9.32 18.18 -12.49
N GLN A 179 -8.58 19.18 -12.96
CA GLN A 179 -7.47 19.01 -13.90
C GLN A 179 -6.22 18.45 -13.20
N ASN A 180 -5.97 18.88 -11.97
CA ASN A 180 -4.82 18.48 -11.20
C ASN A 180 -5.14 17.49 -10.08
N SER A 181 -6.40 17.10 -9.91
CA SER A 181 -6.87 16.26 -8.81
C SER A 181 -6.48 16.81 -7.41
N CYS A 182 -6.41 18.14 -7.31
CA CYS A 182 -6.15 18.85 -6.07
C CYS A 182 -7.48 19.21 -5.42
N TRP A 183 -7.90 18.44 -4.43
CA TRP A 183 -9.21 18.62 -3.80
C TRP A 183 -9.16 19.15 -2.37
N PHE A 184 -7.96 19.24 -1.79
CA PHE A 184 -7.76 19.75 -0.43
C PHE A 184 -6.96 21.04 -0.46
N PRO A 185 -7.20 21.97 0.49
CA PRO A 185 -6.52 23.27 0.50
C PRO A 185 -5.00 23.08 0.65
N THR A 186 -4.24 23.91 -0.04
CA THR A 186 -2.79 24.02 0.14
C THR A 186 -2.47 25.11 1.16
N GLU A 187 -1.23 25.15 1.68
CA GLU A 187 -0.83 26.19 2.63
C GLU A 187 -0.93 27.62 2.05
N GLU A 188 -0.77 27.76 0.74
CA GLU A 188 -0.85 29.04 0.03
C GLU A 188 -2.29 29.58 -0.08
N GLU A 189 -3.29 28.73 0.14
CA GLU A 189 -4.71 29.05 0.01
C GLU A 189 -5.40 29.31 1.36
N LYS A 190 -4.65 29.28 2.45
CA LYS A 190 -5.12 29.62 3.81
C LYS A 190 -4.83 31.06 4.14
#